data_a7fdd09c28d40befbd53dca91f085ba3
#
_entry.id   a7fdd09c28d40befbd53dca91f085ba3
#
_cell.length_a   1.000
_cell.length_b   1.000
_cell.length_c   1.000
_cell.angle_alpha   90.00
_cell.angle_beta   90.00
_cell.angle_gamma   90.00
#
_symmetry.space_group_name_H-M   'P 1'
#
loop_
_entity.id
_entity.type
_entity.pdbx_description
1 polymer ?
#
loop_
_entity_poly.entity_id
_entity_poly.type
_entity_poly.pdbx_seq_one_letter_code
_entity_poly.pdbx_strand_id
1 'polypeptide(L)' 'MQIIVNGEPRITQATTILALLLELGIEPKVMAAALNMNVVKKEAWESTLLQEGDKVEFLHFVGGG' A
#
# COMPACT_ATOMS: atom_id res chain seq x y z
N MET A 1 11.89 6.83 -3.16
CA MET A 1 12.31 5.42 -3.18
C MET A 1 11.50 4.65 -4.18
N GLN A 2 11.99 3.51 -4.59
CA GLN A 2 11.28 2.65 -5.52
C GLN A 2 10.74 1.44 -4.78
N ILE A 3 9.46 1.14 -5.02
CA ILE A 3 8.79 -0.02 -4.48
C ILE A 3 8.02 -0.70 -5.60
N ILE A 4 7.43 -1.85 -5.31
CA ILE A 4 6.60 -2.56 -6.26
C ILE A 4 5.18 -2.57 -5.69
N VAL A 5 4.23 -2.04 -6.45
CA VAL A 5 2.84 -1.93 -6.01
C VAL A 5 1.98 -2.78 -6.95
N ASN A 6 1.34 -3.80 -6.37
CA ASN A 6 0.52 -4.75 -7.14
C ASN A 6 1.24 -5.23 -8.41
N GLY A 7 2.52 -5.57 -8.23
CA GLY A 7 3.33 -6.12 -9.31
C GLY A 7 4.00 -5.11 -10.22
N GLU A 8 3.80 -3.83 -10.01
CA GLU A 8 4.36 -2.80 -10.88
C GLU A 8 5.32 -1.89 -10.13
N PRO A 9 6.48 -1.58 -10.71
CA PRO A 9 7.42 -0.65 -10.08
C PRO A 9 6.82 0.74 -9.97
N ARG A 10 7.11 1.40 -8.86
CA ARG A 10 6.62 2.76 -8.62
C ARG A 10 7.63 3.54 -7.79
N ILE A 11 7.83 4.79 -8.17
CA ILE A 11 8.62 5.73 -7.38
C ILE A 11 7.66 6.45 -6.44
N THR A 12 7.99 6.51 -5.17
CA THR A 12 7.12 7.14 -4.18
C THR A 12 7.95 7.90 -3.15
N GLN A 13 7.34 8.92 -2.58
CA GLN A 13 7.88 9.61 -1.42
C GLN A 13 7.18 9.18 -0.13
N ALA A 14 6.20 8.31 -0.23
CA ALA A 14 5.50 7.82 0.94
C ALA A 14 6.43 6.97 1.81
N THR A 15 6.32 7.13 3.12
CA THR A 15 7.13 6.37 4.07
C THR A 15 6.35 5.33 4.84
N THR A 16 5.04 5.33 4.74
CA THR A 16 4.19 4.33 5.39
C THR A 16 3.17 3.81 4.40
N ILE A 17 2.54 2.69 4.75
CA ILE A 17 1.48 2.14 3.91
C ILE A 17 0.35 3.14 3.77
N LEU A 18 -0.07 3.76 4.89
CA LEU A 18 -1.15 4.74 4.82
C LEU A 18 -0.80 5.89 3.89
N ALA A 19 0.42 6.43 4.02
CA ALA A 19 0.84 7.54 3.17
C ALA A 19 0.82 7.14 1.69
N LEU A 20 1.21 5.91 1.38
CA LEU A 20 1.17 5.42 0.01
C LEU A 20 -0.26 5.36 -0.51
N LEU A 21 -1.19 4.85 0.29
CA LEU A 21 -2.59 4.77 -0.12
C LEU A 21 -3.19 6.15 -0.35
N LEU A 22 -2.81 7.11 0.47
CA LEU A 22 -3.26 8.49 0.29
C LEU A 22 -2.66 9.10 -0.97
N GLU A 23 -1.39 8.82 -1.23
CA GLU A 23 -0.73 9.30 -2.44
C GLU A 23 -1.42 8.76 -3.68
N LEU A 24 -1.84 7.50 -3.64
CA LEU A 24 -2.54 6.86 -4.76
C LEU A 24 -4.00 7.27 -4.86
N GLY A 25 -4.55 7.88 -3.82
CA GLY A 25 -5.94 8.29 -3.82
C GLY A 25 -6.92 7.16 -3.64
N ILE A 26 -6.50 6.03 -3.13
CA ILE A 26 -7.36 4.85 -3.03
C ILE A 26 -7.62 4.41 -1.60
N GLU A 27 -7.15 5.14 -0.62
CA GLU A 27 -7.21 4.74 0.78
C GLU A 27 -8.62 4.28 1.22
N PRO A 28 -9.70 5.01 0.89
CA PRO A 28 -11.02 4.58 1.37
C PRO A 28 -11.52 3.28 0.75
N LYS A 29 -10.92 2.86 -0.34
CA LYS A 29 -11.37 1.68 -1.07
C LYS A 29 -10.55 0.43 -0.76
N VAL A 30 -9.47 0.57 -0.02
CA VAL A 30 -8.59 -0.56 0.25
C VAL A 30 -9.17 -1.40 1.38
N MET A 31 -9.32 -2.69 1.11
CA MET A 31 -9.87 -3.65 2.07
C MET A 31 -8.77 -4.37 2.83
N ALA A 32 -7.63 -4.57 2.19
CA ALA A 32 -6.51 -5.29 2.81
C ALA A 32 -5.22 -4.85 2.14
N ALA A 33 -4.14 -4.88 2.89
CA ALA A 33 -2.81 -4.59 2.39
C ALA A 33 -1.84 -5.66 2.86
N ALA A 34 -0.84 -5.94 2.06
CA ALA A 34 0.24 -6.85 2.42
C ALA A 34 1.57 -6.20 2.08
N LEU A 35 2.54 -6.35 2.97
CA LEU A 35 3.89 -5.87 2.78
C LEU A 35 4.81 -7.07 2.75
N ASN A 36 5.45 -7.30 1.59
CA ASN A 36 6.33 -8.44 1.41
C ASN A 36 5.66 -9.74 1.84
N MET A 37 4.41 -9.92 1.40
CA MET A 37 3.58 -11.11 1.64
C MET A 37 3.00 -11.19 3.04
N ASN A 38 3.23 -10.21 3.89
CA ASN A 38 2.67 -10.20 5.24
C ASN A 38 1.50 -9.24 5.31
N VAL A 39 0.35 -9.74 5.72
CA VAL A 39 -0.85 -8.89 5.83
C VAL A 39 -0.63 -7.84 6.90
N VAL A 40 -0.99 -6.60 6.57
CA VAL A 40 -0.91 -5.48 7.49
C VAL A 40 -2.32 -4.97 7.73
N LYS A 41 -2.75 -5.06 8.98
CA LYS A 41 -4.08 -4.62 9.35
C LYS A 41 -4.21 -3.11 9.22
N LYS A 42 -5.43 -2.66 8.97
CA LYS A 42 -5.69 -1.25 8.73
C LYS A 42 -5.17 -0.36 9.87
N GLU A 43 -5.33 -0.80 11.10
CA GLU A 43 -4.87 -0.03 12.25
C GLU A 43 -3.35 0.13 12.29
N ALA A 44 -2.61 -0.69 11.56
CA ALA A 44 -1.16 -0.62 11.51
C ALA A 44 -0.62 0.10 10.27
N TRP A 45 -1.48 0.53 9.36
CA TRP A 45 -1.02 1.17 8.12
C TRP A 45 -0.22 2.43 8.38
N GLU A 46 -0.62 3.19 9.39
CA GLU A 46 0.04 4.46 9.70
C GLU A 46 1.43 4.27 10.28
N SER A 47 1.66 3.14 10.95
CA SER A 47 2.92 2.87 11.62
C SER A 47 3.82 1.90 10.87
N THR A 48 3.37 1.33 9.76
CA THR A 48 4.16 0.36 9.01
C THR A 48 5.01 1.10 7.99
N LEU A 49 6.33 1.10 8.21
CA LEU A 49 7.26 1.84 7.38
C LEU A 49 7.59 1.07 6.11
N LEU A 50 7.75 1.83 5.04
CA LEU A 50 8.18 1.30 3.75
C LEU A 50 9.67 1.48 3.58
N GLN A 51 10.31 0.55 2.88
CA GLN A 51 11.72 0.61 2.57
C GLN A 51 11.93 0.37 1.08
N GLU A 52 13.08 0.79 0.60
CA GLU A 52 13.45 0.61 -0.79
C GLU A 52 13.28 -0.85 -1.20
N GLY A 53 12.61 -1.08 -2.31
CA GLY A 53 12.44 -2.42 -2.85
C GLY A 53 11.28 -3.21 -2.28
N ASP A 54 10.54 -2.65 -1.33
CA ASP A 54 9.41 -3.38 -0.75
C ASP A 54 8.36 -3.69 -1.79
N LYS A 55 7.69 -4.82 -1.58
CA LYS A 55 6.52 -5.21 -2.38
C LYS A 55 5.27 -4.96 -1.56
N VAL A 56 4.39 -4.13 -2.08
CA VAL A 56 3.13 -3.79 -1.43
C VAL A 56 2.00 -4.24 -2.33
N GLU A 57 1.06 -4.96 -1.76
CA GLU A 57 -0.10 -5.42 -2.50
C GLU A 57 -1.37 -4.95 -1.80
N PHE A 58 -2.33 -4.52 -2.60
CA PHE A 58 -3.60 -4.05 -2.07
C PHE A 58 -4.74 -4.82 -2.70
N LEU A 59 -5.71 -5.14 -1.88
CA LEU A 59 -6.99 -5.62 -2.36
C LEU A 59 -7.97 -4.47 -2.12
N HIS A 60 -8.42 -3.84 -3.19
CA HIS A 60 -9.35 -2.73 -3.03
C HIS A 60 -10.67 -3.04 -3.71
N PHE A 61 -11.68 -2.34 -3.25
CA PHE A 61 -13.02 -2.51 -3.76
C PHE A 61 -13.11 -1.91 -5.16
N VAL A 62 -13.43 -2.72 -6.13
CA VAL A 62 -13.59 -2.25 -7.49
C VAL A 62 -15.07 -2.09 -7.71
N GLY A 63 -15.52 -0.99 -7.34
CA GLY A 63 -16.79 -0.41 -7.52
C GLY A 63 -17.92 -1.12 -8.13
N GLY A 64 -18.07 -2.17 -8.14
CA GLY A 64 -19.08 -2.79 -8.81
C GLY A 64 -20.45 -2.61 -8.30
N GLY A 65 -20.61 -1.76 -7.89
CA GLY A 65 -21.90 -1.62 -7.62
C GLY A 65 -22.49 -1.98 -6.44
#